data_7f7c95f3300945318ea9cf0ed2d76362
#
_entry.id   7f7c95f3300945318ea9cf0ed2d76362
#
_cell.length_a   1.000
_cell.length_b   1.000
_cell.length_c   1.000
_cell.angle_alpha   90.00
_cell.angle_beta   90.00
_cell.angle_gamma   90.00
#
_symmetry.space_group_name_H-M   'P 1'
#
loop_
_entity.id
_entity.type
_entity.pdbx_description
1 polymer ?
#
loop_
_entity_poly.entity_id
_entity_poly.type
_entity_poly.pdbx_seq_one_letter_code
_entity_poly.pdbx_strand_id
1 'polypeptide(L)'
;NDNEYLEKMAEQLRRDGTNVVVGCLDDIINWGRSNSLWPLTFATSCCGIEFMAVGAARYDFARFGFEVTRASPRQADFIMVAGTITHKMAPVLKRLYDQMADPKYVIAVGGCAISGGPFKKSYHVVNGVDTILPVDVYIPGCPPRPEAMLYGLMQLQRKVRMQRFFGDVNKQISEKEYDELMRRDLTAEKNDLNVETEQKR
;
A
#
# COMPACT_ATOMS: atom_id res chain seq x y z
N ASN A 1 -4.36 -30.17 2.14
CA ASN A 1 -3.40 -30.87 2.98
C ASN A 1 -2.23 -29.91 3.27
N ASP A 2 -2.14 -29.47 4.52
CA ASP A 2 -1.15 -28.46 4.94
C ASP A 2 0.31 -28.88 4.65
N ASN A 3 0.59 -30.18 4.69
CA ASN A 3 1.91 -30.73 4.38
C ASN A 3 2.31 -30.55 2.90
N GLU A 4 1.38 -30.71 1.98
CA GLU A 4 1.66 -30.54 0.54
C GLU A 4 1.92 -29.06 0.20
N TYR A 5 1.25 -28.13 0.90
CA TYR A 5 1.50 -26.70 0.77
C TYR A 5 2.89 -26.34 1.30
N LEU A 6 3.27 -26.85 2.47
CA LEU A 6 4.59 -26.62 3.06
C LEU A 6 5.72 -27.21 2.21
N GLU A 7 5.51 -28.37 1.60
CA GLU A 7 6.50 -28.97 0.69
C GLU A 7 6.69 -28.14 -0.59
N LYS A 8 5.59 -27.67 -1.18
CA LYS A 8 5.66 -26.77 -2.37
C LYS A 8 6.34 -25.46 -2.06
N MET A 9 6.06 -24.86 -0.90
CA MET A 9 6.71 -23.65 -0.42
C MET A 9 8.22 -23.87 -0.16
N ALA A 10 8.58 -24.99 0.46
CA ALA A 10 9.97 -25.35 0.70
C ALA A 10 10.75 -25.59 -0.61
N GLU A 11 10.10 -26.15 -1.61
CA GLU A 11 10.66 -26.38 -2.94
C GLU A 11 10.86 -25.09 -3.73
N GLN A 12 9.93 -24.14 -3.62
CA GLN A 12 10.07 -22.79 -4.18
C GLN A 12 11.23 -22.02 -3.52
N LEU A 13 11.33 -22.06 -2.19
CA LEU A 13 12.42 -21.42 -1.44
C LEU A 13 13.79 -22.01 -1.78
N ARG A 14 13.87 -23.33 -2.05
CA ARG A 14 15.10 -23.99 -2.51
C ARG A 14 15.48 -23.58 -3.93
N ARG A 15 14.52 -23.42 -4.84
CA ARG A 15 14.76 -22.96 -6.22
C ARG A 15 15.29 -21.51 -6.25
N ASP A 16 14.80 -20.70 -5.35
CA ASP A 16 15.20 -19.30 -5.21
C ASP A 16 16.53 -19.09 -4.45
N GLY A 17 17.17 -20.20 -4.00
CA GLY A 17 18.42 -20.16 -3.25
C GLY A 17 18.34 -19.59 -1.84
N THR A 18 17.10 -19.37 -1.33
CA THR A 18 16.87 -18.90 0.04
C THR A 18 16.74 -20.08 1.00
N ASN A 19 17.35 -19.95 2.18
CA ASN A 19 17.21 -20.95 3.24
C ASN A 19 15.73 -20.92 3.75
N VAL A 20 15.16 -22.10 3.99
CA VAL A 20 13.76 -22.24 4.52
C VAL A 20 13.53 -21.41 5.80
N VAL A 21 14.54 -21.36 6.69
CA VAL A 21 14.48 -20.56 7.92
C VAL A 21 14.37 -19.06 7.60
N VAL A 22 15.13 -18.57 6.61
CA VAL A 22 15.08 -17.16 6.18
C VAL A 22 13.75 -16.84 5.55
N GLY A 23 13.15 -17.77 4.78
CA GLY A 23 11.81 -17.59 4.22
C GLY A 23 10.73 -17.47 5.29
N CYS A 24 10.75 -18.33 6.31
CA CYS A 24 9.82 -18.22 7.44
C CYS A 24 9.98 -16.92 8.23
N LEU A 25 11.22 -16.45 8.42
CA LEU A 25 11.49 -15.15 9.07
C LEU A 25 10.98 -13.98 8.23
N ASP A 26 11.15 -14.03 6.91
CA ASP A 26 10.60 -13.04 5.98
C ASP A 26 9.07 -12.94 6.10
N ASP A 27 8.38 -14.06 6.12
CA ASP A 27 6.92 -14.09 6.24
C ASP A 27 6.44 -13.49 7.56
N ILE A 28 7.10 -13.80 8.67
CA ILE A 28 6.76 -13.23 10.00
C ILE A 28 7.01 -11.72 10.01
N ILE A 29 8.15 -11.27 9.49
CA ILE A 29 8.49 -9.84 9.43
C ILE A 29 7.51 -9.09 8.53
N ASN A 30 7.20 -9.62 7.36
CA ASN A 30 6.27 -9.00 6.42
C ASN A 30 4.83 -8.99 6.95
N TRP A 31 4.42 -10.04 7.66
CA TRP A 31 3.14 -10.04 8.39
C TRP A 31 3.09 -8.92 9.43
N GLY A 32 4.11 -8.79 10.27
CA GLY A 32 4.19 -7.73 11.27
C GLY A 32 4.17 -6.34 10.65
N ARG A 33 5.00 -6.11 9.61
CA ARG A 33 5.07 -4.83 8.88
C ARG A 33 3.74 -4.49 8.19
N SER A 34 3.13 -5.44 7.48
CA SER A 34 1.88 -5.19 6.76
C SER A 34 0.71 -4.82 7.66
N ASN A 35 0.68 -5.33 8.89
CA ASN A 35 -0.40 -5.05 9.85
C ASN A 35 -0.12 -3.86 10.79
N SER A 36 1.03 -3.20 10.65
CA SER A 36 1.40 -2.01 11.43
C SER A 36 2.15 -0.99 10.57
N LEU A 37 1.47 -0.48 9.56
CA LEU A 37 2.01 0.57 8.68
C LEU A 37 1.59 1.95 9.20
N TRP A 38 2.56 2.81 9.45
CA TRP A 38 2.33 4.13 10.02
C TRP A 38 2.33 5.21 8.94
N PRO A 39 1.17 5.85 8.69
CA PRO A 39 1.05 6.88 7.67
C PRO A 39 1.66 8.22 8.07
N LEU A 40 2.38 8.83 7.13
CA LEU A 40 2.62 10.27 7.12
C LEU A 40 1.52 10.94 6.32
N THR A 41 0.78 11.84 6.97
CA THR A 41 -0.31 12.57 6.32
C THR A 41 0.22 13.79 5.57
N PHE A 42 0.01 13.81 4.26
CA PHE A 42 0.27 14.97 3.43
C PHE A 42 -1.01 15.36 2.68
N ALA A 43 -1.81 16.20 3.31
CA ALA A 43 -3.12 16.60 2.82
C ALA A 43 -3.14 18.08 2.47
N THR A 44 -3.40 18.39 1.20
CA THR A 44 -3.33 19.76 0.67
C THR A 44 -4.68 20.30 0.19
N SER A 45 -5.70 19.45 0.01
CA SER A 45 -7.01 19.88 -0.47
C SER A 45 -8.13 18.90 -0.07
N CYS A 46 -9.25 18.88 -0.80
CA CYS A 46 -10.46 18.13 -0.46
C CYS A 46 -10.26 16.62 -0.19
N CYS A 47 -9.28 15.97 -0.84
CA CYS A 47 -8.96 14.56 -0.54
C CYS A 47 -8.45 14.37 0.90
N GLY A 48 -7.88 15.42 1.51
CA GLY A 48 -7.49 15.40 2.92
C GLY A 48 -8.68 15.33 3.87
N ILE A 49 -9.79 15.97 3.53
CA ILE A 49 -11.03 15.89 4.31
C ILE A 49 -11.61 14.48 4.25
N GLU A 50 -11.59 13.87 3.07
CA GLU A 50 -12.03 12.50 2.89
C GLU A 50 -11.12 11.51 3.63
N PHE A 51 -9.81 11.78 3.68
CA PHE A 51 -8.88 11.02 4.51
C PHE A 51 -9.22 11.09 6.00
N MET A 52 -9.65 12.25 6.51
CA MET A 52 -10.15 12.37 7.89
C MET A 52 -11.41 11.53 8.10
N ALA A 53 -12.29 11.44 7.09
CA ALA A 53 -13.48 10.60 7.14
C ALA A 53 -13.16 9.11 7.21
N VAL A 54 -12.07 8.66 6.59
CA VAL A 54 -11.57 7.27 6.71
C VAL A 54 -11.14 6.94 8.14
N GLY A 55 -10.57 7.92 8.87
CA GLY A 55 -10.22 7.78 10.28
C GLY A 55 -11.40 7.95 11.24
N ALA A 56 -12.59 8.30 10.74
CA ALA A 56 -13.77 8.46 11.58
C ALA A 56 -14.39 7.11 11.97
N ALA A 57 -15.22 7.10 13.01
CA ALA A 57 -15.78 5.92 13.65
C ALA A 57 -16.53 4.95 12.69
N ARG A 58 -17.06 5.44 11.56
CA ARG A 58 -17.77 4.61 10.59
C ARG A 58 -16.85 3.67 9.81
N TYR A 59 -15.66 4.16 9.43
CA TYR A 59 -14.72 3.42 8.58
C TYR A 59 -13.53 2.90 9.35
N ASP A 60 -13.01 3.71 10.23
CA ASP A 60 -11.94 3.43 11.19
C ASP A 60 -10.83 2.50 10.67
N PHE A 61 -9.89 3.08 9.94
CA PHE A 61 -8.76 2.34 9.38
C PHE A 61 -7.78 1.82 10.45
N ALA A 62 -7.96 2.21 11.72
CA ALA A 62 -7.21 1.69 12.85
C ALA A 62 -7.29 0.16 12.97
N ARG A 63 -8.48 -0.42 12.72
CA ARG A 63 -8.68 -1.88 12.73
C ARG A 63 -7.87 -2.65 11.67
N PHE A 64 -7.34 -1.95 10.67
CA PHE A 64 -6.47 -2.52 9.64
C PHE A 64 -4.99 -2.28 9.93
N GLY A 65 -4.64 -1.68 11.06
CA GLY A 65 -3.25 -1.43 11.47
C GLY A 65 -2.67 -0.08 11.05
N PHE A 66 -3.50 0.90 10.67
CA PHE A 66 -3.06 2.23 10.20
C PHE A 66 -3.37 3.36 11.20
N GLU A 67 -3.63 3.04 12.46
CA GLU A 67 -4.06 4.03 13.46
C GLU A 67 -3.03 5.12 13.72
N VAL A 68 -1.76 4.74 13.77
CA VAL A 68 -0.70 5.62 14.27
C VAL A 68 -0.23 6.56 13.17
N THR A 69 -0.93 7.69 13.00
CA THR A 69 -0.48 8.76 12.10
C THR A 69 0.71 9.50 12.72
N ARG A 70 1.79 9.60 11.95
CA ARG A 70 3.01 10.27 12.40
C ARG A 70 3.20 11.63 11.73
N ALA A 71 3.52 12.63 12.55
CA ALA A 71 3.91 13.96 12.07
C ALA A 71 5.39 13.99 11.64
N SER A 72 6.20 13.06 12.16
CA SER A 72 7.61 12.95 11.80
C SER A 72 7.83 11.99 10.64
N PRO A 73 8.43 12.42 9.52
CA PRO A 73 8.74 11.54 8.39
C PRO A 73 9.63 10.35 8.77
N ARG A 74 10.53 10.54 9.72
CA ARG A 74 11.48 9.49 10.17
C ARG A 74 10.81 8.31 10.87
N GLN A 75 9.57 8.48 11.32
CA GLN A 75 8.79 7.46 12.03
C GLN A 75 7.64 6.89 11.18
N ALA A 76 7.50 7.35 9.94
CA ALA A 76 6.45 6.94 9.04
C ALA A 76 6.97 5.91 8.02
N ASP A 77 6.14 4.91 7.71
CA ASP A 77 6.45 3.86 6.74
C ASP A 77 5.98 4.22 5.34
N PHE A 78 4.90 4.99 5.22
CA PHE A 78 4.39 5.45 3.94
C PHE A 78 3.83 6.87 4.00
N ILE A 79 3.84 7.56 2.87
CA ILE A 79 3.24 8.88 2.72
C ILE A 79 1.96 8.81 1.88
N MET A 80 0.85 9.36 2.42
CA MET A 80 -0.37 9.58 1.66
C MET A 80 -0.40 11.00 1.11
N VAL A 81 -0.23 11.11 -0.19
CA VAL A 81 -0.31 12.39 -0.89
C VAL A 81 -1.76 12.63 -1.33
N ALA A 82 -2.50 13.39 -0.53
CA ALA A 82 -3.93 13.61 -0.72
C ALA A 82 -4.21 15.06 -1.17
N GLY A 83 -4.48 15.23 -2.45
CA GLY A 83 -4.90 16.52 -3.01
C GLY A 83 -3.96 17.13 -4.04
N THR A 84 -4.14 18.42 -4.26
CA THR A 84 -3.41 19.19 -5.29
C THR A 84 -2.02 19.55 -4.81
N ILE A 85 -1.01 19.33 -5.65
CA ILE A 85 0.38 19.68 -5.37
C ILE A 85 0.77 20.84 -6.28
N THR A 86 1.22 21.92 -5.67
CA THR A 86 1.76 23.06 -6.40
C THR A 86 3.26 22.91 -6.61
N HIS A 87 3.80 23.56 -7.64
CA HIS A 87 5.25 23.60 -7.88
C HIS A 87 6.04 24.14 -6.67
N LYS A 88 5.42 25.00 -5.87
CA LYS A 88 6.03 25.53 -4.64
C LYS A 88 6.11 24.46 -3.54
N MET A 89 5.14 23.55 -3.48
CA MET A 89 5.10 22.46 -2.49
C MET A 89 5.87 21.22 -2.91
N ALA A 90 6.13 21.04 -4.20
CA ALA A 90 6.84 19.88 -4.72
C ALA A 90 8.22 19.63 -4.06
N PRO A 91 9.09 20.64 -3.85
CA PRO A 91 10.36 20.47 -3.15
C PRO A 91 10.20 20.08 -1.68
N VAL A 92 9.13 20.54 -1.03
CA VAL A 92 8.82 20.18 0.36
C VAL A 92 8.42 18.70 0.44
N LEU A 93 7.53 18.27 -0.45
CA LEU A 93 7.12 16.88 -0.55
C LEU A 93 8.31 15.93 -0.78
N LYS A 94 9.22 16.30 -1.68
CA LYS A 94 10.44 15.53 -1.93
C LYS A 94 11.32 15.43 -0.67
N ARG A 95 11.52 16.54 0.05
CA ARG A 95 12.28 16.52 1.31
C ARG A 95 11.65 15.63 2.38
N LEU A 96 10.32 15.62 2.50
CA LEU A 96 9.63 14.74 3.43
C LEU A 96 9.86 13.28 3.07
N TYR A 97 9.77 12.95 1.78
CA TYR A 97 10.05 11.60 1.30
C TYR A 97 11.51 11.18 1.53
N ASP A 98 12.48 12.05 1.28
CA ASP A 98 13.90 11.78 1.50
C ASP A 98 14.24 11.55 2.98
N GLN A 99 13.45 12.14 3.89
CA GLN A 99 13.60 11.96 5.34
C GLN A 99 12.97 10.68 5.89
N MET A 100 12.13 9.99 5.11
CA MET A 100 11.54 8.72 5.50
C MET A 100 12.58 7.61 5.47
N ALA A 101 12.47 6.68 6.43
CA ALA A 101 13.32 5.50 6.48
C ALA A 101 12.93 4.49 5.38
N ASP A 102 13.90 3.77 4.84
CA ASP A 102 13.64 2.67 3.92
C ASP A 102 13.28 1.39 4.69
N PRO A 103 12.36 0.57 4.20
CA PRO A 103 11.55 0.71 2.99
C PRO A 103 10.37 1.67 3.19
N LYS A 104 10.14 2.55 2.23
CA LYS A 104 9.13 3.59 2.25
C LYS A 104 8.22 3.49 1.03
N TYR A 105 6.95 3.87 1.20
CA TYR A 105 5.93 3.74 0.16
C TYR A 105 5.20 5.06 -0.06
N VAL A 106 4.67 5.24 -1.27
CA VAL A 106 3.92 6.43 -1.67
C VAL A 106 2.55 6.04 -2.21
N ILE A 107 1.50 6.62 -1.64
CA ILE A 107 0.12 6.49 -2.14
C ILE A 107 -0.33 7.83 -2.70
N ALA A 108 -0.70 7.87 -3.98
CA ALA A 108 -1.30 9.02 -4.62
C ALA A 108 -2.84 8.95 -4.53
N VAL A 109 -3.44 9.93 -3.83
CA VAL A 109 -4.88 9.94 -3.55
C VAL A 109 -5.57 11.04 -4.34
N GLY A 110 -6.51 10.63 -5.17
CA GLY A 110 -7.37 11.50 -5.95
C GLY A 110 -6.78 12.00 -7.26
N GLY A 111 -7.66 12.48 -8.13
CA GLY A 111 -7.29 12.90 -9.49
C GLY A 111 -6.23 14.00 -9.54
N CYS A 112 -6.19 14.90 -8.52
CA CYS A 112 -5.19 15.96 -8.45
C CYS A 112 -3.78 15.40 -8.22
N ALA A 113 -3.62 14.44 -7.33
CA ALA A 113 -2.34 13.79 -7.07
C ALA A 113 -1.90 12.88 -8.22
N ILE A 114 -2.85 12.25 -8.93
CA ILE A 114 -2.57 11.31 -10.02
C ILE A 114 -2.17 12.03 -11.31
N SER A 115 -2.91 13.07 -11.71
CA SER A 115 -2.76 13.70 -13.03
C SER A 115 -2.97 15.22 -13.07
N GLY A 116 -3.01 15.86 -11.90
CA GLY A 116 -3.41 17.27 -11.77
C GLY A 116 -4.92 17.49 -11.75
N GLY A 117 -5.74 16.47 -12.09
CA GLY A 117 -7.19 16.50 -12.04
C GLY A 117 -7.83 17.70 -12.74
N PRO A 118 -8.78 18.39 -12.09
CA PRO A 118 -9.41 19.59 -12.63
C PRO A 118 -8.43 20.75 -12.91
N PHE A 119 -7.29 20.74 -12.25
CA PHE A 119 -6.28 21.80 -12.32
C PHE A 119 -5.11 21.49 -13.27
N LYS A 120 -5.22 20.46 -14.10
CA LYS A 120 -4.16 20.01 -15.03
C LYS A 120 -3.61 21.11 -15.94
N LYS A 121 -4.45 22.09 -16.31
CA LYS A 121 -4.05 23.22 -17.17
C LYS A 121 -3.48 24.41 -16.39
N SER A 122 -3.41 24.32 -15.06
CA SER A 122 -2.88 25.41 -14.24
C SER A 122 -1.35 25.42 -14.26
N TYR A 123 -0.78 26.59 -14.44
CA TYR A 123 0.67 26.79 -14.47
C TYR A 123 1.34 26.61 -13.08
N HIS A 124 0.57 26.57 -12.01
CA HIS A 124 1.09 26.39 -10.65
C HIS A 124 1.00 24.93 -10.16
N VAL A 125 0.28 24.07 -10.83
CA VAL A 125 -0.01 22.71 -10.36
C VAL A 125 0.88 21.68 -11.07
N VAL A 126 1.43 20.77 -10.29
CA VAL A 126 2.18 19.62 -10.80
C VAL A 126 1.20 18.58 -11.34
N ASN A 127 1.44 18.11 -12.55
CA ASN A 127 0.56 17.17 -13.25
C ASN A 127 0.89 15.70 -12.89
N GLY A 128 0.78 15.37 -11.60
CA GLY A 128 1.01 14.04 -11.07
C GLY A 128 2.18 13.98 -10.10
N VAL A 129 2.00 13.23 -9.01
CA VAL A 129 3.03 13.00 -7.98
C VAL A 129 4.16 12.14 -8.53
N ASP A 130 3.86 11.27 -9.48
CA ASP A 130 4.80 10.37 -10.16
C ASP A 130 5.95 11.10 -10.86
N THR A 131 5.76 12.37 -11.20
CA THR A 131 6.84 13.23 -11.73
C THR A 131 7.87 13.64 -10.66
N ILE A 132 7.50 13.52 -9.36
CA ILE A 132 8.33 13.97 -8.22
C ILE A 132 8.83 12.76 -7.42
N LEU A 133 7.96 11.78 -7.18
CA LEU A 133 8.20 10.61 -6.32
C LEU A 133 7.76 9.32 -7.02
N PRO A 134 8.42 8.19 -6.73
CA PRO A 134 7.92 6.88 -7.15
C PRO A 134 6.60 6.59 -6.40
N VAL A 135 5.54 6.27 -7.12
CA VAL A 135 4.22 6.00 -6.56
C VAL A 135 3.97 4.49 -6.57
N ASP A 136 3.58 3.93 -5.43
CA ASP A 136 3.30 2.51 -5.26
C ASP A 136 1.84 2.16 -5.52
N VAL A 137 0.92 3.02 -5.07
CA VAL A 137 -0.53 2.81 -5.19
C VAL A 137 -1.22 4.08 -5.62
N TYR A 138 -2.15 3.95 -6.58
CA TYR A 138 -2.99 5.04 -7.05
C TYR A 138 -4.43 4.81 -6.62
N ILE A 139 -5.04 5.81 -5.97
CA ILE A 139 -6.44 5.77 -5.55
C ILE A 139 -7.24 6.80 -6.36
N PRO A 140 -7.95 6.40 -7.42
CA PRO A 140 -8.69 7.33 -8.27
C PRO A 140 -9.96 7.84 -7.59
N GLY A 141 -10.34 9.08 -7.92
CA GLY A 141 -11.54 9.76 -7.43
C GLY A 141 -11.33 11.27 -7.32
N CYS A 142 -12.42 12.02 -7.11
CA CYS A 142 -12.34 13.48 -6.94
C CYS A 142 -13.47 14.00 -6.03
N PRO A 143 -13.36 13.85 -4.71
CA PRO A 143 -12.46 12.98 -3.95
C PRO A 143 -12.84 11.48 -4.08
N PRO A 144 -11.92 10.57 -3.83
CA PRO A 144 -12.24 9.14 -3.72
C PRO A 144 -13.04 8.89 -2.45
N ARG A 145 -14.01 7.97 -2.51
CA ARG A 145 -14.79 7.57 -1.32
C ARG A 145 -13.87 6.89 -0.27
N PRO A 146 -14.26 6.94 1.03
CA PRO A 146 -13.49 6.28 2.09
C PRO A 146 -13.23 4.80 1.85
N GLU A 147 -14.19 4.07 1.27
CA GLU A 147 -14.04 2.66 0.91
C GLU A 147 -12.93 2.44 -0.14
N ALA A 148 -12.84 3.34 -1.12
CA ALA A 148 -11.78 3.28 -2.13
C ALA A 148 -10.40 3.56 -1.51
N MET A 149 -10.33 4.44 -0.51
CA MET A 149 -9.09 4.67 0.24
C MET A 149 -8.68 3.45 1.05
N LEU A 150 -9.62 2.82 1.75
CA LEU A 150 -9.37 1.56 2.48
C LEU A 150 -8.89 0.46 1.54
N TYR A 151 -9.51 0.33 0.37
CA TYR A 151 -9.07 -0.62 -0.64
C TYR A 151 -7.63 -0.35 -1.10
N GLY A 152 -7.27 0.91 -1.33
CA GLY A 152 -5.90 1.30 -1.68
C GLY A 152 -4.89 0.97 -0.58
N LEU A 153 -5.25 1.16 0.69
CA LEU A 153 -4.44 0.76 1.84
C LEU A 153 -4.24 -0.75 1.90
N MET A 154 -5.30 -1.53 1.65
CA MET A 154 -5.22 -3.00 1.56
C MET A 154 -4.30 -3.45 0.41
N GLN A 155 -4.31 -2.76 -0.73
CA GLN A 155 -3.39 -3.03 -1.82
C GLN A 155 -1.93 -2.80 -1.41
N LEU A 156 -1.66 -1.74 -0.64
CA LEU A 156 -0.32 -1.52 -0.08
C LEU A 156 0.07 -2.65 0.87
N GLN A 157 -0.82 -3.09 1.76
CA GLN A 157 -0.56 -4.24 2.65
C GLN A 157 -0.19 -5.51 1.86
N ARG A 158 -0.93 -5.80 0.79
CA ARG A 158 -0.64 -6.95 -0.10
C ARG A 158 0.74 -6.80 -0.72
N LYS A 159 1.09 -5.62 -1.22
CA LYS A 159 2.42 -5.33 -1.78
C LYS A 159 3.52 -5.58 -0.76
N VAL A 160 3.35 -5.13 0.49
CA VAL A 160 4.33 -5.33 1.58
C VAL A 160 4.48 -6.80 1.93
N ARG A 161 3.39 -7.58 1.97
CA ARG A 161 3.43 -9.03 2.25
C ARG A 161 4.20 -9.82 1.19
N MET A 162 4.17 -9.38 -0.07
CA MET A 162 4.86 -10.04 -1.17
C MET A 162 6.33 -9.65 -1.34
N GLN A 163 6.79 -8.64 -0.59
CA GLN A 163 8.19 -8.24 -0.61
C GLN A 163 9.05 -9.22 0.19
N ARG A 164 10.26 -9.48 -0.28
CA ARG A 164 11.28 -10.20 0.48
C ARG A 164 12.17 -9.21 1.22
N PHE A 165 12.26 -9.34 2.53
CA PHE A 165 13.07 -8.46 3.36
C PHE A 165 14.57 -8.83 3.31
N PHE A 166 14.88 -10.13 3.31
CA PHE A 166 16.25 -10.64 3.27
C PHE A 166 16.74 -11.04 1.86
N GLY A 167 15.91 -10.87 0.84
CA GLY A 167 16.29 -11.11 -0.56
C GLY A 167 16.71 -9.83 -1.27
N ASP A 168 17.16 -9.96 -2.51
CA ASP A 168 17.45 -8.80 -3.36
C ASP A 168 16.21 -7.88 -3.43
N VAL A 169 16.30 -6.74 -2.77
CA VAL A 169 15.23 -5.71 -2.68
C VAL A 169 14.79 -5.25 -4.09
N ASN A 170 15.61 -5.50 -5.10
CA ASN A 170 15.38 -5.13 -6.49
C ASN A 170 14.72 -6.21 -7.35
N LYS A 171 14.49 -7.43 -6.84
CA LYS A 171 13.71 -8.42 -7.57
C LYS A 171 12.23 -8.13 -7.38
N GLN A 172 11.74 -7.08 -8.03
CA GLN A 172 10.32 -6.85 -8.20
C GLN A 172 9.73 -8.09 -8.83
N ILE A 173 8.77 -8.69 -8.13
CA ILE A 173 7.94 -9.76 -8.70
C ILE A 173 7.39 -9.23 -10.01
N SER A 174 7.53 -9.96 -11.10
CA SER A 174 7.05 -9.51 -12.40
C SER A 174 5.54 -9.26 -12.33
N GLU A 175 5.02 -8.28 -13.09
CA GLU A 175 3.58 -7.98 -13.10
C GLU A 175 2.70 -9.23 -13.32
N LYS A 176 3.19 -10.19 -14.09
CA LYS A 176 2.48 -11.48 -14.33
C LYS A 176 2.40 -12.36 -13.09
N GLU A 177 3.47 -12.42 -12.32
CA GLU A 177 3.54 -13.17 -11.06
C GLU A 177 2.68 -12.50 -9.98
N TYR A 178 2.62 -11.16 -9.99
CA TYR A 178 1.74 -10.36 -9.16
C TYR A 178 0.26 -10.64 -9.47
N ASP A 179 -0.12 -10.64 -10.73
CA ASP A 179 -1.49 -10.92 -11.17
C ASP A 179 -1.92 -12.36 -10.86
N GLU A 180 -1.00 -13.33 -10.93
CA GLU A 180 -1.29 -14.71 -10.56
C GLU A 180 -1.48 -14.88 -9.04
N LEU A 181 -0.67 -14.21 -8.23
CA LEU A 181 -0.81 -14.20 -6.77
C LEU A 181 -2.13 -13.54 -6.37
N MET A 182 -2.48 -12.41 -6.98
CA MET A 182 -3.75 -11.72 -6.74
C MET A 182 -4.97 -12.55 -7.14
N ARG A 183 -4.88 -13.34 -8.20
CA ARG A 183 -5.95 -14.28 -8.59
C ARG A 183 -6.11 -15.42 -7.59
N ARG A 184 -5.01 -15.92 -7.00
CA ARG A 184 -5.05 -16.97 -5.98
C ARG A 184 -5.72 -16.48 -4.69
N ASP A 185 -5.40 -15.28 -4.23
CA ASP A 185 -6.02 -14.69 -3.04
C ASP A 185 -7.52 -14.46 -3.24
N LEU A 186 -7.94 -13.96 -4.40
CA LEU A 186 -9.35 -13.77 -4.73
C LEU A 186 -10.13 -15.09 -4.84
N THR A 187 -9.47 -16.19 -5.25
CA THR A 187 -10.09 -17.52 -5.28
C THR A 187 -10.15 -18.15 -3.90
N ALA A 188 -9.16 -17.92 -3.03
CA ALA A 188 -9.18 -18.36 -1.65
C ALA A 188 -10.30 -17.67 -0.85
N GLU A 189 -10.43 -16.34 -0.93
CA GLU A 189 -11.53 -15.59 -0.30
C GLU A 189 -12.93 -16.04 -0.76
N LYS A 190 -13.08 -16.36 -2.06
CA LYS A 190 -14.36 -16.90 -2.58
C LYS A 190 -14.67 -18.30 -2.05
N ASN A 191 -13.67 -19.13 -1.87
CA ASN A 191 -13.87 -20.47 -1.33
C ASN A 191 -14.24 -20.42 0.15
N ASP A 192 -13.62 -19.53 0.94
CA ASP A 192 -13.95 -19.33 2.35
C ASP A 192 -15.37 -18.80 2.54
N LEU A 193 -15.82 -17.84 1.71
CA LEU A 193 -17.18 -17.33 1.71
C LEU A 193 -18.23 -18.40 1.32
N ASN A 194 -17.89 -19.31 0.41
CA ASN A 194 -18.78 -20.42 0.04
C ASN A 194 -18.89 -21.47 1.14
N VAL A 195 -17.80 -21.77 1.84
CA VAL A 195 -17.80 -22.69 2.99
C VAL A 195 -18.67 -22.15 4.13
N GLU A 196 -18.57 -20.84 4.44
CA GLU A 196 -19.40 -20.21 5.47
C GLU A 196 -20.90 -20.17 5.10
N THR A 197 -21.23 -20.07 3.82
CA THR A 197 -22.63 -20.08 3.36
C THR A 197 -23.24 -21.46 3.35
N GLU A 198 -22.44 -22.52 3.13
CA GLU A 198 -22.91 -23.90 3.23
C GLU A 198 -23.10 -24.37 4.68
N GLN A 199 -22.28 -23.88 5.61
CA GLN A 199 -22.43 -24.19 7.05
C GLN A 199 -23.63 -23.49 7.72
N LYS A 200 -24.21 -22.46 7.09
CA LYS A 200 -25.42 -21.74 7.57
C LYS A 200 -26.72 -22.22 6.95
N ARG A 201 -26.70 -23.24 6.10
CA ARG A 201 -27.88 -23.92 5.54
C ARG A 201 -28.14 -25.26 6.23
#